data_563186c4ef3cb11ef2fb3321cf141e12
#
_entry.id   563186c4ef3cb11ef2fb3321cf141e12
#
_cell.length_a   1.000
_cell.length_b   1.000
_cell.length_c   1.000
_cell.angle_alpha   90.00
_cell.angle_beta   90.00
_cell.angle_gamma   90.00
#
_symmetry.space_group_name_H-M   'P 1'
#
loop_
_entity.id
_entity.type
_entity.pdbx_description
1 polymer ?
#
loop_
_entity_poly.entity_id
_entity_poly.type
_entity_poly.pdbx_seq_one_letter_code
_entity_poly.pdbx_strand_id
1 'polypeptide(L)'
;MNPENHQQSSNSHKSSPKLSRNKFFAADQDKVKKTHIGAKIAGLIALLVVGISVAYGAGAYFNALESVQQAYHGNGPTSKKISENKPISILLLGVDQGIEGRQDQGNSDTMILITINPQKKKATMTSIPRDLLVDVLGDGKNGGKYYMSRINSAYEVGGYRASSKTVSKAFNVPINYYMEVNMHALESMVDAVGGVDVNVPFTFTYHTHFKKGKMHLNGKEALDYARMRKDDPRGDYGRQMRQRQIINQIVKKSMSINSVSNYRKILRVISKYVETNLTFNDMMSIAMNYRGAASNIESGYVHGHDATIGGASMQVASTKELQRVSDLNRSNLDLPKKKLHNEETRQNRLQKGIDWKDPAEFTNYIIYAQHSDTEAWDGTN
;
A
#
# COMPACT_ATOMS: atom_id res chain seq x y z
N MET A 1 -0.77 -37.53 -69.76
CA MET A 1 0.35 -37.32 -68.85
C MET A 1 -0.02 -36.13 -67.95
N ASN A 2 -0.14 -36.41 -66.71
CA ASN A 2 -0.83 -35.58 -65.67
C ASN A 2 0.07 -34.53 -65.14
N PRO A 3 -0.35 -33.27 -64.88
CA PRO A 3 0.33 -32.35 -64.01
C PRO A 3 -0.34 -32.33 -62.65
N GLU A 4 0.51 -32.42 -61.66
CA GLU A 4 0.18 -32.39 -60.23
C GLU A 4 -0.36 -31.05 -59.76
N ASN A 5 -1.40 -31.13 -58.92
CA ASN A 5 -2.02 -30.02 -58.22
C ASN A 5 -1.24 -29.75 -56.90
N HIS A 6 -0.61 -28.61 -56.81
CA HIS A 6 -0.16 -28.06 -55.53
C HIS A 6 -1.30 -27.27 -54.89
N GLN A 7 -1.92 -27.85 -53.87
CA GLN A 7 -2.78 -27.12 -52.94
C GLN A 7 -1.92 -26.36 -51.95
N GLN A 8 -1.96 -25.05 -52.02
CA GLN A 8 -1.49 -24.16 -50.96
C GLN A 8 -2.50 -24.17 -49.81
N SER A 9 -2.10 -24.68 -48.65
CA SER A 9 -2.88 -24.54 -47.43
C SER A 9 -2.63 -23.14 -46.84
N SER A 10 -3.62 -22.29 -46.89
CA SER A 10 -3.64 -21.01 -46.21
C SER A 10 -3.83 -21.24 -44.70
N ASN A 11 -2.79 -21.07 -43.92
CA ASN A 11 -2.88 -20.97 -42.47
C ASN A 11 -3.56 -19.66 -42.07
N SER A 12 -4.85 -19.73 -41.73
CA SER A 12 -5.56 -18.64 -41.09
C SER A 12 -5.10 -18.58 -39.63
N HIS A 13 -4.23 -17.60 -39.31
CA HIS A 13 -3.99 -17.20 -37.94
C HIS A 13 -5.28 -16.61 -37.36
N LYS A 14 -5.97 -17.39 -36.54
CA LYS A 14 -7.00 -16.85 -35.64
C LYS A 14 -6.30 -15.97 -34.61
N SER A 15 -6.39 -14.67 -34.82
CA SER A 15 -6.03 -13.68 -33.84
C SER A 15 -6.97 -13.80 -32.62
N SER A 16 -6.41 -14.18 -31.48
CA SER A 16 -7.11 -14.11 -30.20
C SER A 16 -7.61 -12.69 -29.98
N PRO A 17 -8.85 -12.47 -29.52
CA PRO A 17 -9.35 -11.14 -29.28
C PRO A 17 -8.55 -10.51 -28.14
N LYS A 18 -7.83 -9.43 -28.43
CA LYS A 18 -7.25 -8.55 -27.41
C LYS A 18 -8.41 -7.99 -26.60
N LEU A 19 -8.65 -8.55 -25.40
CA LEU A 19 -9.57 -7.96 -24.44
C LEU A 19 -9.08 -6.55 -24.12
N SER A 20 -9.86 -5.56 -24.50
CA SER A 20 -9.55 -4.16 -24.26
C SER A 20 -9.39 -3.91 -22.75
N ARG A 21 -8.22 -3.45 -22.35
CA ARG A 21 -7.87 -3.02 -20.99
C ARG A 21 -8.94 -2.09 -20.39
N ASN A 22 -9.61 -1.31 -21.21
CA ASN A 22 -10.66 -0.37 -20.84
C ASN A 22 -11.92 -1.02 -20.23
N LYS A 23 -12.31 -2.23 -20.64
CA LYS A 23 -13.49 -2.89 -20.05
C LYS A 23 -13.26 -3.29 -18.57
N PHE A 24 -12.01 -3.57 -18.19
CA PHE A 24 -11.69 -3.88 -16.80
C PHE A 24 -11.68 -2.65 -15.89
N PHE A 25 -11.25 -1.49 -16.39
CA PHE A 25 -11.22 -0.25 -15.63
C PHE A 25 -12.61 0.36 -15.46
N ALA A 26 -13.46 0.30 -16.48
CA ALA A 26 -14.83 0.79 -16.42
C ALA A 26 -15.71 -0.07 -15.47
N ALA A 27 -15.49 -1.38 -15.44
CA ALA A 27 -16.26 -2.27 -14.56
C ALA A 27 -15.92 -2.09 -13.06
N ASP A 28 -14.71 -1.61 -12.75
CA ASP A 28 -14.31 -1.36 -11.35
C ASP A 28 -14.83 0.00 -10.83
N GLN A 29 -15.06 0.96 -11.72
CA GLN A 29 -15.64 2.27 -11.36
C GLN A 29 -17.15 2.21 -11.06
N ASP A 30 -17.91 1.37 -11.78
CA ASP A 30 -19.37 1.26 -11.59
C ASP A 30 -19.79 0.35 -10.42
N LYS A 31 -18.88 -0.44 -9.86
CA LYS A 31 -19.15 -1.36 -8.75
C LYS A 31 -18.72 -0.85 -7.38
N VAL A 32 -18.50 0.42 -7.19
CA VAL A 32 -18.50 1.02 -5.85
C VAL A 32 -19.95 1.17 -5.34
N LYS A 33 -20.76 0.16 -5.54
CA LYS A 33 -21.92 -0.08 -4.69
C LYS A 33 -21.37 -0.45 -3.31
N LYS A 34 -21.81 0.31 -2.30
CA LYS A 34 -21.62 0.10 -0.86
C LYS A 34 -21.69 -1.39 -0.49
N THR A 35 -20.68 -2.15 -0.81
CA THR A 35 -20.51 -3.48 -0.26
C THR A 35 -19.85 -3.29 1.09
N HIS A 36 -20.42 -3.84 2.13
CA HIS A 36 -19.95 -3.88 3.52
C HIS A 36 -18.55 -4.51 3.69
N ILE A 37 -17.71 -4.45 2.66
CA ILE A 37 -16.36 -5.01 2.56
C ILE A 37 -15.31 -4.04 3.17
N GLY A 38 -15.71 -2.79 3.42
CA GLY A 38 -14.84 -1.74 3.96
C GLY A 38 -14.34 -1.95 5.39
N ALA A 39 -14.84 -2.93 6.08
CA ALA A 39 -14.69 -3.09 7.52
C ALA A 39 -13.35 -3.65 8.03
N LYS A 40 -12.30 -3.80 7.22
CA LYS A 40 -11.34 -4.87 7.55
C LYS A 40 -9.86 -4.54 7.60
N ILE A 41 -9.44 -3.33 7.40
CA ILE A 41 -8.02 -2.98 7.24
C ILE A 41 -7.41 -2.09 8.35
N ALA A 42 -8.22 -1.33 9.05
CA ALA A 42 -7.76 -0.70 10.30
C ALA A 42 -7.12 -1.70 11.26
N GLY A 43 -7.26 -2.92 10.97
CA GLY A 43 -6.81 -4.00 11.77
C GLY A 43 -5.44 -4.56 11.45
N LEU A 44 -4.66 -4.14 10.38
CA LEU A 44 -3.22 -4.40 10.50
C LEU A 44 -2.64 -3.52 11.62
N ILE A 45 -3.19 -2.35 11.76
CA ILE A 45 -2.92 -1.49 12.91
C ILE A 45 -3.68 -1.97 14.12
N ALA A 46 -4.94 -2.38 14.01
CA ALA A 46 -5.66 -3.04 15.08
C ALA A 46 -5.14 -4.44 15.35
N LEU A 47 -4.46 -5.10 14.42
CA LEU A 47 -3.77 -6.35 14.64
C LEU A 47 -2.51 -6.18 15.49
N LEU A 48 -1.77 -5.13 15.23
CA LEU A 48 -0.75 -4.64 16.12
C LEU A 48 -1.32 -4.33 17.49
N VAL A 49 -2.59 -4.04 17.54
CA VAL A 49 -3.24 -3.43 18.64
C VAL A 49 -4.35 -4.28 19.27
N VAL A 50 -5.16 -5.02 18.52
CA VAL A 50 -6.27 -5.87 19.04
C VAL A 50 -5.75 -7.16 19.67
N GLY A 51 -4.52 -7.57 19.36
CA GLY A 51 -3.83 -8.61 20.13
C GLY A 51 -3.94 -8.44 21.63
N ILE A 52 -4.36 -7.29 22.09
CA ILE A 52 -4.21 -6.90 23.49
C ILE A 52 -5.53 -6.60 24.19
N SER A 53 -6.60 -6.25 23.49
CA SER A 53 -7.76 -5.60 24.14
C SER A 53 -8.97 -6.44 24.47
N VAL A 54 -8.94 -7.75 24.23
CA VAL A 54 -10.08 -8.60 24.63
C VAL A 54 -9.71 -9.47 25.82
N ALA A 55 -10.02 -8.92 26.96
CA ALA A 55 -10.39 -9.61 28.18
C ALA A 55 -9.59 -10.86 28.58
N TYR A 56 -8.52 -10.65 29.30
CA TYR A 56 -8.29 -11.47 30.50
C TYR A 56 -7.51 -10.63 31.51
N GLY A 57 -7.95 -10.76 32.76
CA GLY A 57 -7.58 -9.97 33.89
C GLY A 57 -6.14 -9.44 34.00
N ALA A 58 -5.94 -8.44 34.80
CA ALA A 58 -4.71 -7.67 34.97
C ALA A 58 -3.39 -8.51 34.93
N GLY A 59 -3.40 -9.76 35.37
CA GLY A 59 -2.20 -10.63 35.37
C GLY A 59 -1.73 -11.08 34.00
N ALA A 60 -2.62 -11.40 33.05
CA ALA A 60 -2.24 -11.77 31.68
C ALA A 60 -1.76 -10.56 30.91
N TYR A 61 -2.31 -9.39 31.21
CA TYR A 61 -1.89 -8.10 30.68
C TYR A 61 -0.47 -7.75 31.12
N PHE A 62 -0.13 -7.85 32.42
CA PHE A 62 1.20 -7.52 32.92
C PHE A 62 2.28 -8.49 32.42
N ASN A 63 2.00 -9.79 32.30
CA ASN A 63 2.94 -10.76 31.75
C ASN A 63 3.17 -10.57 30.23
N ALA A 64 2.14 -10.13 29.47
CA ALA A 64 2.29 -9.77 28.07
C ALA A 64 3.08 -8.45 27.93
N LEU A 65 2.82 -7.49 28.80
CA LEU A 65 3.53 -6.21 28.86
C LEU A 65 5.04 -6.41 29.08
N GLU A 66 5.42 -7.24 30.04
CA GLU A 66 6.82 -7.51 30.39
C GLU A 66 7.58 -8.19 29.23
N SER A 67 6.93 -9.16 28.56
CA SER A 67 7.50 -9.86 27.40
C SER A 67 7.67 -8.96 26.18
N VAL A 68 6.81 -7.97 26.01
CA VAL A 68 6.84 -7.03 24.87
C VAL A 68 7.73 -5.83 25.17
N GLN A 69 7.81 -5.38 26.42
CA GLN A 69 8.74 -4.32 26.84
C GLN A 69 10.19 -4.69 26.62
N GLN A 70 10.55 -5.97 26.73
CA GLN A 70 11.91 -6.46 26.42
C GLN A 70 12.19 -6.48 24.92
N ALA A 71 11.17 -6.61 24.08
CA ALA A 71 11.29 -6.70 22.61
C ALA A 71 11.17 -5.34 21.90
N TYR A 72 10.53 -4.36 22.53
CA TYR A 72 10.36 -3.02 22.00
C TYR A 72 11.28 -2.03 22.69
N HIS A 73 12.21 -1.43 21.95
CA HIS A 73 13.07 -0.36 22.44
C HIS A 73 12.31 0.99 22.65
N GLY A 74 10.99 0.95 22.68
CA GLY A 74 10.11 2.12 22.77
C GLY A 74 9.23 2.15 24.00
N ASN A 75 9.80 2.19 25.21
CA ASN A 75 9.09 2.46 26.45
C ASN A 75 8.78 3.97 26.58
N GLY A 76 7.84 4.45 25.78
CA GLY A 76 7.38 5.84 25.85
C GLY A 76 5.90 5.94 26.25
N PRO A 77 5.47 7.09 26.77
CA PRO A 77 4.05 7.37 26.97
C PRO A 77 3.32 7.33 25.61
N THR A 78 2.01 7.04 25.64
CA THR A 78 1.17 7.16 24.45
C THR A 78 1.31 8.54 23.84
N SER A 79 1.48 8.61 22.53
CA SER A 79 1.61 9.89 21.83
C SER A 79 0.35 10.75 22.05
N LYS A 80 0.53 12.06 22.20
CA LYS A 80 -0.56 13.01 22.48
C LYS A 80 -1.73 12.87 21.48
N LYS A 81 -1.42 12.68 20.21
CA LYS A 81 -2.44 12.55 19.17
C LYS A 81 -3.33 11.31 19.37
N ILE A 82 -2.75 10.19 19.76
CA ILE A 82 -3.46 8.93 20.00
C ILE A 82 -4.22 8.99 21.33
N SER A 83 -3.61 9.52 22.40
CA SER A 83 -4.26 9.66 23.70
C SER A 83 -5.48 10.58 23.67
N GLU A 84 -5.48 11.57 22.77
CA GLU A 84 -6.61 12.48 22.52
C GLU A 84 -7.62 11.90 21.48
N ASN A 85 -7.44 10.67 21.03
CA ASN A 85 -8.27 10.05 19.99
C ASN A 85 -8.38 10.89 18.71
N LYS A 86 -7.32 11.59 18.32
CA LYS A 86 -7.28 12.38 17.08
C LYS A 86 -7.10 11.49 15.86
N PRO A 87 -7.55 11.90 14.67
CA PRO A 87 -7.25 11.19 13.43
C PRO A 87 -5.74 11.06 13.21
N ILE A 88 -5.32 9.89 12.74
CA ILE A 88 -3.91 9.56 12.48
C ILE A 88 -3.71 9.03 11.08
N SER A 89 -2.46 9.19 10.60
CA SER A 89 -1.99 8.62 9.34
C SER A 89 -0.80 7.71 9.59
N ILE A 90 -0.74 6.60 8.87
CA ILE A 90 0.33 5.61 8.96
C ILE A 90 0.76 5.25 7.55
N LEU A 91 2.06 5.27 7.29
CA LEU A 91 2.64 4.76 6.06
C LEU A 91 3.14 3.33 6.30
N LEU A 92 2.49 2.37 5.64
CA LEU A 92 2.93 0.98 5.62
C LEU A 92 3.88 0.77 4.44
N LEU A 93 5.07 0.26 4.73
CA LEU A 93 6.13 -0.04 3.78
C LEU A 93 6.43 -1.53 3.81
N GLY A 94 6.29 -2.20 2.67
CA GLY A 94 6.75 -3.57 2.48
C GLY A 94 8.16 -3.56 1.89
N VAL A 95 9.12 -4.12 2.62
CA VAL A 95 10.54 -4.09 2.25
C VAL A 95 11.10 -5.50 2.09
N ASP A 96 12.01 -5.66 1.14
CA ASP A 96 12.66 -6.97 0.86
C ASP A 96 14.01 -7.12 1.59
N GLN A 97 14.18 -6.47 2.73
CA GLN A 97 15.42 -6.57 3.52
C GLN A 97 15.56 -7.94 4.18
N GLY A 98 16.79 -8.44 4.22
CA GLY A 98 17.14 -9.67 4.93
C GLY A 98 16.73 -10.97 4.22
N ILE A 99 16.32 -10.92 2.95
CA ILE A 99 16.02 -12.07 2.13
C ILE A 99 17.15 -12.30 1.14
N GLU A 100 17.60 -13.55 1.00
CA GLU A 100 18.63 -13.97 0.02
C GLU A 100 20.00 -13.29 0.19
N GLY A 101 20.37 -12.87 1.42
CA GLY A 101 21.70 -12.30 1.69
C GLY A 101 21.89 -10.86 1.21
N ARG A 102 20.84 -10.15 0.83
CA ARG A 102 20.92 -8.72 0.50
C ARG A 102 21.23 -7.90 1.75
N GLN A 103 22.34 -7.16 1.69
CA GLN A 103 22.77 -6.21 2.73
C GLN A 103 22.43 -4.76 2.39
N ASP A 104 21.95 -4.49 1.18
CA ASP A 104 21.54 -3.17 0.74
C ASP A 104 20.16 -2.80 1.29
N GLN A 105 19.91 -1.50 1.45
CA GLN A 105 18.64 -1.00 1.99
C GLN A 105 17.45 -1.32 1.06
N GLY A 106 17.70 -1.61 -0.22
CA GLY A 106 16.70 -1.97 -1.21
C GLY A 106 15.62 -0.91 -1.41
N ASN A 107 14.56 -1.30 -2.08
CA ASN A 107 13.39 -0.47 -2.34
C ASN A 107 12.16 -0.96 -1.56
N SER A 108 11.21 -0.08 -1.29
CA SER A 108 9.91 -0.50 -0.78
C SER A 108 9.00 -0.92 -1.94
N ASP A 109 8.71 -2.21 -2.03
CA ASP A 109 7.87 -2.76 -3.11
C ASP A 109 6.37 -2.69 -2.84
N THR A 110 6.01 -2.37 -1.61
CA THR A 110 4.62 -2.13 -1.18
C THR A 110 4.58 -0.82 -0.40
N MET A 111 3.73 0.10 -0.84
CA MET A 111 3.50 1.37 -0.16
C MET A 111 2.00 1.58 0.01
N ILE A 112 1.53 1.73 1.25
CA ILE A 112 0.11 1.93 1.55
C ILE A 112 -0.04 3.08 2.55
N LEU A 113 -0.74 4.13 2.13
CA LEU A 113 -1.14 5.21 3.02
C LEU A 113 -2.46 4.84 3.71
N ILE A 114 -2.43 4.79 5.03
CA ILE A 114 -3.58 4.48 5.86
C ILE A 114 -3.92 5.72 6.69
N THR A 115 -5.18 6.15 6.66
CA THR A 115 -5.67 7.17 7.59
C THR A 115 -6.82 6.61 8.41
N ILE A 116 -6.85 6.95 9.71
CA ILE A 116 -7.84 6.42 10.64
C ILE A 116 -8.44 7.58 11.42
N ASN A 117 -9.77 7.67 11.39
CA ASN A 117 -10.54 8.64 12.15
C ASN A 117 -11.47 7.91 13.13
N PRO A 118 -11.16 7.92 14.43
CA PRO A 118 -11.96 7.22 15.43
C PRO A 118 -13.34 7.85 15.63
N GLN A 119 -13.46 9.19 15.49
CA GLN A 119 -14.73 9.91 15.66
C GLN A 119 -15.68 9.60 14.51
N LYS A 120 -15.19 9.58 13.27
CA LYS A 120 -15.96 9.18 12.09
C LYS A 120 -16.14 7.66 11.98
N LYS A 121 -15.48 6.90 12.83
CA LYS A 121 -15.42 5.42 12.74
C LYS A 121 -15.07 4.98 11.32
N LYS A 122 -14.10 5.65 10.71
CA LYS A 122 -13.70 5.43 9.32
C LYS A 122 -12.18 5.31 9.18
N ALA A 123 -11.75 4.38 8.35
CA ALA A 123 -10.38 4.34 7.87
C ALA A 123 -10.34 4.39 6.34
N THR A 124 -9.26 4.91 5.77
CA THR A 124 -8.95 4.78 4.35
C THR A 124 -7.68 3.97 4.18
N MET A 125 -7.57 3.25 3.10
CA MET A 125 -6.36 2.55 2.70
C MET A 125 -6.11 2.80 1.23
N THR A 126 -5.05 3.53 0.93
CA THR A 126 -4.66 3.90 -0.43
C THR A 126 -3.33 3.23 -0.78
N SER A 127 -3.34 2.23 -1.66
CA SER A 127 -2.10 1.70 -2.23
C SER A 127 -1.49 2.69 -3.19
N ILE A 128 -0.18 2.87 -3.07
CA ILE A 128 0.61 3.75 -3.92
C ILE A 128 1.48 2.86 -4.82
N PRO A 129 1.35 2.95 -6.16
CA PRO A 129 2.20 2.20 -7.06
C PRO A 129 3.67 2.55 -6.81
N ARG A 130 4.52 1.54 -6.67
CA ARG A 130 5.96 1.73 -6.40
C ARG A 130 6.69 2.50 -7.50
N ASP A 131 6.20 2.38 -8.74
CA ASP A 131 6.79 3.03 -9.92
C ASP A 131 6.15 4.42 -10.20
N LEU A 132 5.34 4.97 -9.26
CA LEU A 132 4.73 6.29 -9.40
C LEU A 132 5.80 7.37 -9.46
N LEU A 133 5.76 8.18 -10.52
CA LEU A 133 6.65 9.33 -10.71
C LEU A 133 6.27 10.45 -9.73
N VAL A 134 7.19 10.79 -8.85
CA VAL A 134 7.03 11.86 -7.86
C VAL A 134 8.35 12.60 -7.64
N ASP A 135 8.26 13.72 -6.97
CA ASP A 135 9.40 14.49 -6.47
C ASP A 135 9.95 13.86 -5.19
N VAL A 136 10.95 13.00 -5.34
CA VAL A 136 11.55 12.21 -4.26
C VAL A 136 12.48 13.08 -3.43
N LEU A 137 12.34 13.02 -2.10
CA LEU A 137 13.28 13.65 -1.19
C LEU A 137 14.60 12.89 -1.20
N GLY A 138 15.66 13.55 -1.64
CA GLY A 138 17.02 13.05 -1.52
C GLY A 138 17.47 12.95 -0.06
N ASP A 139 18.43 12.06 0.19
CA ASP A 139 19.14 12.05 1.46
C ASP A 139 19.95 13.35 1.63
N GLY A 140 20.18 13.78 2.84
CA GLY A 140 21.00 14.97 3.09
C GLY A 140 22.44 14.87 2.57
N LYS A 141 22.91 13.68 2.15
CA LYS A 141 24.25 13.43 1.62
C LYS A 141 24.44 14.02 0.22
N ASN A 142 23.38 14.04 -0.59
CA ASN A 142 23.37 14.67 -1.91
C ASN A 142 22.88 16.13 -1.88
N GLY A 143 22.98 16.79 -0.73
CA GLY A 143 22.52 18.15 -0.52
C GLY A 143 21.01 18.28 -0.29
N GLY A 144 20.31 17.17 -0.02
CA GLY A 144 18.88 17.15 0.31
C GLY A 144 17.96 17.58 -0.82
N LYS A 145 18.47 17.61 -2.06
CA LYS A 145 17.70 18.06 -3.23
C LYS A 145 16.64 17.04 -3.60
N TYR A 146 15.46 17.51 -3.89
CA TYR A 146 14.40 16.72 -4.48
C TYR A 146 14.70 16.42 -5.95
N TYR A 147 14.25 15.28 -6.44
CA TYR A 147 14.38 14.90 -7.85
C TYR A 147 13.22 14.02 -8.28
N MET A 148 12.79 14.16 -9.55
CA MET A 148 11.72 13.35 -10.11
C MET A 148 12.21 11.91 -10.34
N SER A 149 11.60 10.98 -9.62
CA SER A 149 11.92 9.54 -9.70
C SER A 149 10.72 8.68 -9.29
N ARG A 150 10.90 7.36 -9.31
CA ARG A 150 9.91 6.43 -8.75
C ARG A 150 9.79 6.62 -7.24
N ILE A 151 8.57 6.63 -6.73
CA ILE A 151 8.33 6.89 -5.30
C ILE A 151 9.04 5.90 -4.37
N ASN A 152 9.23 4.65 -4.81
CA ASN A 152 9.89 3.63 -4.00
C ASN A 152 11.40 3.88 -3.82
N SER A 153 12.04 4.66 -4.70
CA SER A 153 13.45 5.04 -4.54
C SER A 153 13.68 5.93 -3.32
N ALA A 154 12.64 6.57 -2.79
CA ALA A 154 12.74 7.30 -1.53
C ALA A 154 13.20 6.42 -0.36
N TYR A 155 12.81 5.14 -0.38
CA TYR A 155 13.25 4.20 0.65
C TYR A 155 14.74 3.87 0.56
N GLU A 156 15.25 3.63 -0.65
CA GLU A 156 16.67 3.41 -0.91
C GLU A 156 17.53 4.59 -0.43
N VAL A 157 17.03 5.82 -0.64
CA VAL A 157 17.75 7.06 -0.33
C VAL A 157 17.79 7.35 1.17
N GLY A 158 16.72 7.11 1.91
CA GLY A 158 16.64 7.51 3.31
C GLY A 158 15.59 6.75 4.14
N GLY A 159 15.28 5.50 3.78
CA GLY A 159 14.38 4.62 4.51
C GLY A 159 12.98 5.21 4.68
N TYR A 160 12.34 4.84 5.77
CA TYR A 160 11.00 5.32 6.09
C TYR A 160 10.89 6.85 6.20
N ARG A 161 11.98 7.53 6.59
CA ARG A 161 11.97 8.99 6.76
C ARG A 161 11.83 9.71 5.43
N ALA A 162 12.62 9.33 4.44
CA ALA A 162 12.51 9.88 3.09
C ALA A 162 11.20 9.47 2.42
N SER A 163 10.78 8.21 2.57
CA SER A 163 9.49 7.71 2.07
C SER A 163 8.31 8.48 2.65
N SER A 164 8.29 8.70 3.99
CA SER A 164 7.23 9.45 4.66
C SER A 164 7.17 10.91 4.20
N LYS A 165 8.31 11.58 4.05
CA LYS A 165 8.37 12.97 3.57
C LYS A 165 7.92 13.06 2.11
N THR A 166 8.39 12.15 1.25
CA THR A 166 8.01 12.08 -0.16
C THR A 166 6.50 11.86 -0.32
N VAL A 167 5.92 10.87 0.37
CA VAL A 167 4.47 10.62 0.34
C VAL A 167 3.68 11.81 0.89
N SER A 168 4.15 12.39 2.00
CA SER A 168 3.52 13.57 2.59
C SER A 168 3.48 14.75 1.62
N LYS A 169 4.56 15.00 0.89
CA LYS A 169 4.65 16.07 -0.11
C LYS A 169 3.78 15.76 -1.33
N ALA A 170 3.89 14.56 -1.89
CA ALA A 170 3.16 14.17 -3.09
C ALA A 170 1.63 14.29 -2.94
N PHE A 171 1.10 13.99 -1.75
CA PHE A 171 -0.35 14.01 -1.51
C PHE A 171 -0.80 15.12 -0.55
N ASN A 172 0.10 15.96 -0.05
CA ASN A 172 -0.19 16.99 0.95
C ASN A 172 -0.94 16.43 2.18
N VAL A 173 -0.48 15.27 2.66
CA VAL A 173 -1.05 14.54 3.81
C VAL A 173 0.05 14.33 4.85
N PRO A 174 -0.10 14.79 6.10
CA PRO A 174 0.90 14.52 7.14
C PRO A 174 1.00 13.03 7.40
N ILE A 175 2.20 12.49 7.52
CA ILE A 175 2.45 11.11 7.95
C ILE A 175 2.87 11.14 9.41
N ASN A 176 2.02 10.60 10.30
CA ASN A 176 2.27 10.62 11.74
C ASN A 176 3.12 9.43 12.19
N TYR A 177 2.85 8.27 11.60
CA TYR A 177 3.49 7.02 11.96
C TYR A 177 3.90 6.25 10.71
N TYR A 178 4.84 5.33 10.88
CA TYR A 178 5.23 4.38 9.85
C TYR A 178 5.24 2.95 10.40
N MET A 179 5.17 2.02 9.48
CA MET A 179 5.34 0.58 9.74
C MET A 179 6.10 -0.04 8.58
N GLU A 180 7.25 -0.61 8.87
CA GLU A 180 8.00 -1.42 7.91
C GLU A 180 7.76 -2.89 8.21
N VAL A 181 7.39 -3.62 7.18
CA VAL A 181 7.15 -5.06 7.25
C VAL A 181 7.97 -5.76 6.17
N ASN A 182 8.69 -6.78 6.55
CA ASN A 182 9.38 -7.62 5.57
C ASN A 182 8.50 -8.81 5.16
N MET A 183 8.95 -9.59 4.18
CA MET A 183 8.19 -10.75 3.69
C MET A 183 7.96 -11.81 4.75
N HIS A 184 8.90 -12.00 5.69
CA HIS A 184 8.73 -12.92 6.82
C HIS A 184 7.66 -12.45 7.81
N ALA A 185 7.47 -11.13 7.95
CA ALA A 185 6.40 -10.57 8.75
C ALA A 185 5.03 -10.97 8.21
N LEU A 186 4.82 -10.87 6.89
CA LEU A 186 3.56 -11.25 6.26
C LEU A 186 3.25 -12.73 6.45
N GLU A 187 4.21 -13.60 6.14
CA GLU A 187 4.10 -15.05 6.31
C GLU A 187 3.77 -15.43 7.76
N SER A 188 4.63 -14.98 8.69
CA SER A 188 4.47 -15.27 10.11
C SER A 188 3.19 -14.72 10.70
N MET A 189 2.71 -13.55 10.21
CA MET A 189 1.48 -12.94 10.66
C MET A 189 0.26 -13.74 10.21
N VAL A 190 0.25 -14.21 8.96
CA VAL A 190 -0.81 -15.09 8.45
C VAL A 190 -0.89 -16.36 9.27
N ASP A 191 0.26 -16.99 9.58
CA ASP A 191 0.30 -18.20 10.41
C ASP A 191 -0.15 -17.92 11.85
N ALA A 192 0.24 -16.78 12.42
CA ALA A 192 -0.16 -16.40 13.78
C ALA A 192 -1.68 -16.23 13.94
N VAL A 193 -2.39 -15.82 12.88
CA VAL A 193 -3.86 -15.72 12.87
C VAL A 193 -4.57 -17.00 12.41
N GLY A 194 -3.82 -18.07 12.15
CA GLY A 194 -4.35 -19.36 11.70
C GLY A 194 -4.74 -19.40 10.23
N GLY A 195 -3.97 -18.74 9.37
CA GLY A 195 -4.21 -18.63 7.94
C GLY A 195 -5.24 -17.55 7.56
N VAL A 196 -5.42 -17.30 6.28
CA VAL A 196 -6.35 -16.29 5.74
C VAL A 196 -7.25 -16.86 4.65
N ASP A 197 -8.49 -16.39 4.59
CA ASP A 197 -9.45 -16.79 3.57
C ASP A 197 -9.52 -15.71 2.49
N VAL A 198 -9.14 -16.04 1.27
CA VAL A 198 -9.16 -15.11 0.13
C VAL A 198 -10.14 -15.55 -0.94
N ASN A 199 -10.57 -14.60 -1.78
CA ASN A 199 -11.31 -14.92 -3.00
C ASN A 199 -10.36 -14.71 -4.19
N VAL A 200 -9.83 -15.81 -4.72
CA VAL A 200 -8.90 -15.82 -5.86
C VAL A 200 -9.63 -15.37 -7.11
N PRO A 201 -9.19 -14.31 -7.80
CA PRO A 201 -9.95 -13.73 -8.93
C PRO A 201 -9.93 -14.58 -10.20
N PHE A 202 -8.88 -15.34 -10.41
CA PHE A 202 -8.70 -16.27 -11.55
C PHE A 202 -7.69 -17.35 -11.16
N THR A 203 -7.72 -18.48 -11.85
CA THR A 203 -6.78 -19.58 -11.61
C THR A 203 -5.39 -19.23 -12.14
N PHE A 204 -4.35 -19.42 -11.33
CA PHE A 204 -2.94 -19.21 -11.70
C PHE A 204 -2.00 -20.08 -10.84
N THR A 205 -0.76 -20.19 -11.24
CA THR A 205 0.29 -20.86 -10.47
C THR A 205 1.47 -19.92 -10.27
N TYR A 206 1.87 -19.75 -9.01
CA TYR A 206 3.09 -19.04 -8.61
C TYR A 206 3.66 -19.75 -7.38
N HIS A 207 4.62 -20.64 -7.58
CA HIS A 207 5.07 -21.66 -6.64
C HIS A 207 3.91 -22.52 -6.09
N THR A 208 2.82 -21.90 -5.65
CA THR A 208 1.58 -22.53 -5.22
C THR A 208 0.52 -22.43 -6.33
N HIS A 209 -0.33 -23.45 -6.45
CA HIS A 209 -1.47 -23.44 -7.39
C HIS A 209 -2.69 -22.79 -6.73
N PHE A 210 -3.17 -21.69 -7.31
CA PHE A 210 -4.34 -20.95 -6.85
C PHE A 210 -5.53 -21.18 -7.77
N LYS A 211 -6.59 -21.77 -7.25
CA LYS A 211 -7.83 -22.01 -7.99
C LYS A 211 -8.78 -20.83 -7.79
N LYS A 212 -9.41 -20.36 -8.86
CA LYS A 212 -10.44 -19.31 -8.80
C LYS A 212 -11.51 -19.62 -7.76
N GLY A 213 -11.85 -18.65 -6.92
CA GLY A 213 -12.86 -18.78 -5.86
C GLY A 213 -12.25 -18.70 -4.47
N LYS A 214 -12.98 -19.19 -3.48
CA LYS A 214 -12.54 -19.15 -2.08
C LYS A 214 -11.42 -20.16 -1.82
N MET A 215 -10.34 -19.69 -1.22
CA MET A 215 -9.23 -20.51 -0.75
C MET A 215 -8.81 -20.08 0.65
N HIS A 216 -8.42 -21.06 1.46
CA HIS A 216 -7.73 -20.83 2.72
C HIS A 216 -6.23 -20.92 2.46
N LEU A 217 -5.47 -19.92 2.89
CA LEU A 217 -4.02 -19.83 2.66
C LEU A 217 -3.29 -19.81 4.00
N ASN A 218 -2.22 -20.61 4.12
CA ASN A 218 -1.22 -20.47 5.17
C ASN A 218 -0.25 -19.32 4.84
N GLY A 219 0.74 -19.06 5.70
CA GLY A 219 1.66 -17.96 5.53
C GLY A 219 2.44 -17.99 4.21
N LYS A 220 3.01 -19.16 3.86
CA LYS A 220 3.76 -19.33 2.61
C LYS A 220 2.89 -19.12 1.37
N GLU A 221 1.71 -19.73 1.35
CA GLU A 221 0.75 -19.58 0.26
C GLU A 221 0.27 -18.14 0.14
N ALA A 222 0.02 -17.45 1.27
CA ALA A 222 -0.35 -16.05 1.26
C ALA A 222 0.78 -15.15 0.74
N LEU A 223 2.03 -15.46 1.04
CA LEU A 223 3.18 -14.77 0.47
C LEU A 223 3.26 -14.95 -1.04
N ASP A 224 3.12 -16.20 -1.54
CA ASP A 224 3.08 -16.49 -2.96
C ASP A 224 1.93 -15.74 -3.66
N TYR A 225 0.75 -15.74 -3.04
CA TYR A 225 -0.42 -15.01 -3.54
C TYR A 225 -0.18 -13.50 -3.63
N ALA A 226 0.51 -12.93 -2.63
CA ALA A 226 0.83 -11.51 -2.59
C ALA A 226 1.93 -11.09 -3.59
N ARG A 227 2.84 -12.01 -3.94
CA ARG A 227 4.00 -11.73 -4.81
C ARG A 227 3.69 -11.86 -6.30
N MET A 228 2.74 -12.72 -6.68
CA MET A 228 2.40 -12.93 -8.09
C MET A 228 2.06 -11.61 -8.79
N ARG A 229 2.66 -11.38 -9.95
CA ARG A 229 2.46 -10.16 -10.74
C ARG A 229 2.30 -10.44 -12.24
N LYS A 230 3.16 -11.28 -12.81
CA LYS A 230 3.32 -11.40 -14.27
C LYS A 230 2.06 -11.92 -14.97
N ASP A 231 1.36 -12.85 -14.34
CA ASP A 231 0.18 -13.51 -14.94
C ASP A 231 -1.14 -12.79 -14.60
N ASP A 232 -1.09 -11.67 -13.82
CA ASP A 232 -2.29 -10.87 -13.55
C ASP A 232 -2.56 -9.93 -14.74
N PRO A 233 -3.74 -9.99 -15.38
CA PRO A 233 -4.11 -9.07 -16.46
C PRO A 233 -4.06 -7.59 -16.06
N ARG A 234 -4.14 -7.31 -14.75
CA ARG A 234 -4.08 -5.96 -14.16
C ARG A 234 -2.67 -5.58 -13.72
N GLY A 235 -1.67 -6.46 -13.95
CA GLY A 235 -0.28 -6.23 -13.59
C GLY A 235 -0.09 -5.89 -12.12
N ASP A 236 0.55 -4.77 -11.84
CA ASP A 236 0.86 -4.34 -10.48
C ASP A 236 -0.38 -4.00 -9.63
N TYR A 237 -1.43 -3.48 -10.24
CA TYR A 237 -2.70 -3.20 -9.54
C TYR A 237 -3.37 -4.48 -9.02
N GLY A 238 -3.25 -5.58 -9.76
CA GLY A 238 -3.71 -6.89 -9.32
C GLY A 238 -2.92 -7.41 -8.12
N ARG A 239 -1.60 -7.24 -8.12
CA ARG A 239 -0.73 -7.54 -6.96
C ARG A 239 -1.15 -6.71 -5.74
N GLN A 240 -1.29 -5.41 -5.87
CA GLN A 240 -1.74 -4.52 -4.80
C GLN A 240 -3.12 -4.92 -4.25
N MET A 241 -4.04 -5.34 -5.10
CA MET A 241 -5.35 -5.83 -4.66
C MET A 241 -5.21 -7.10 -3.80
N ARG A 242 -4.40 -8.07 -4.22
CA ARG A 242 -4.15 -9.30 -3.45
C ARG A 242 -3.49 -9.01 -2.11
N GLN A 243 -2.51 -8.11 -2.07
CA GLN A 243 -1.90 -7.64 -0.82
C GLN A 243 -2.95 -7.06 0.13
N ARG A 244 -3.83 -6.17 -0.37
CA ARG A 244 -4.92 -5.63 0.44
C ARG A 244 -5.91 -6.71 0.89
N GLN A 245 -6.20 -7.73 0.08
CA GLN A 245 -7.04 -8.85 0.51
C GLN A 245 -6.44 -9.59 1.71
N ILE A 246 -5.15 -9.93 1.66
CA ILE A 246 -4.47 -10.62 2.76
C ILE A 246 -4.47 -9.75 4.01
N ILE A 247 -4.06 -8.50 3.90
CA ILE A 247 -4.09 -7.54 4.99
C ILE A 247 -5.49 -7.49 5.61
N ASN A 248 -6.55 -7.37 4.81
CA ASN A 248 -7.93 -7.39 5.27
C ASN A 248 -8.29 -8.63 6.08
N GLN A 249 -7.85 -9.80 5.63
CA GLN A 249 -8.18 -11.05 6.29
C GLN A 249 -7.39 -11.25 7.59
N ILE A 250 -6.12 -10.92 7.58
CA ILE A 250 -5.29 -10.89 8.80
C ILE A 250 -6.00 -10.08 9.87
N VAL A 251 -6.49 -8.92 9.54
CA VAL A 251 -7.25 -8.01 10.38
C VAL A 251 -8.50 -8.62 10.93
N LYS A 252 -9.33 -9.15 10.04
CA LYS A 252 -10.60 -9.77 10.41
C LYS A 252 -10.39 -10.92 11.38
N LYS A 253 -9.40 -11.76 11.10
CA LYS A 253 -9.12 -12.92 11.95
C LYS A 253 -8.57 -12.51 13.30
N SER A 254 -7.73 -11.50 13.35
CA SER A 254 -7.21 -11.01 14.63
C SER A 254 -8.28 -10.40 15.52
N MET A 255 -9.29 -9.76 14.96
CA MET A 255 -10.44 -9.26 15.73
C MET A 255 -11.32 -10.37 16.28
N SER A 256 -11.28 -11.57 15.72
CA SER A 256 -12.05 -12.74 16.14
C SER A 256 -11.31 -13.69 17.09
N ILE A 257 -10.03 -13.40 17.38
CA ILE A 257 -9.23 -14.23 18.27
C ILE A 257 -9.64 -14.02 19.73
N ASN A 258 -10.11 -15.10 20.38
CA ASN A 258 -10.49 -15.11 21.78
C ASN A 258 -9.45 -15.77 22.71
N SER A 259 -8.26 -16.12 22.19
CA SER A 259 -7.25 -16.91 22.91
C SER A 259 -5.99 -16.10 23.21
N VAL A 260 -5.59 -16.07 24.45
CA VAL A 260 -4.35 -15.41 24.93
C VAL A 260 -3.09 -15.95 24.21
N SER A 261 -3.06 -17.26 23.90
CA SER A 261 -1.92 -17.88 23.21
C SER A 261 -1.70 -17.33 21.80
N ASN A 262 -2.76 -17.05 21.05
CA ASN A 262 -2.67 -16.50 19.72
C ASN A 262 -2.22 -15.03 19.73
N TYR A 263 -2.60 -14.27 20.75
CA TYR A 263 -2.09 -12.92 20.97
C TYR A 263 -0.58 -12.89 21.16
N ARG A 264 -0.05 -13.79 21.98
CA ARG A 264 1.40 -13.89 22.17
C ARG A 264 2.16 -14.21 20.88
N LYS A 265 1.56 -15.02 19.99
CA LYS A 265 2.15 -15.30 18.67
C LYS A 265 2.21 -14.03 17.81
N ILE A 266 1.11 -13.28 17.72
CA ILE A 266 1.04 -12.02 16.97
C ILE A 266 2.07 -11.02 17.51
N LEU A 267 2.10 -10.78 18.81
CA LEU A 267 3.05 -9.86 19.44
C LEU A 267 4.51 -10.25 19.17
N ARG A 268 4.81 -11.54 19.18
CA ARG A 268 6.16 -12.04 18.85
C ARG A 268 6.52 -11.78 17.39
N VAL A 269 5.59 -11.92 16.46
CA VAL A 269 5.82 -11.60 15.04
C VAL A 269 6.10 -10.10 14.89
N ILE A 270 5.28 -9.28 15.53
CA ILE A 270 5.45 -7.82 15.50
C ILE A 270 6.83 -7.43 16.03
N SER A 271 7.18 -7.88 17.21
CA SER A 271 8.46 -7.52 17.83
C SER A 271 9.69 -7.97 17.04
N LYS A 272 9.55 -9.02 16.23
CA LYS A 272 10.66 -9.60 15.47
C LYS A 272 10.80 -9.05 14.06
N TYR A 273 9.69 -8.70 13.42
CA TYR A 273 9.65 -8.48 11.98
C TYR A 273 9.04 -7.14 11.55
N VAL A 274 8.59 -6.30 12.49
CA VAL A 274 7.99 -5.00 12.20
C VAL A 274 8.79 -3.89 12.85
N GLU A 275 9.20 -2.91 12.05
CA GLU A 275 9.78 -1.67 12.56
C GLU A 275 8.75 -0.55 12.51
N THR A 276 8.64 0.23 13.60
CA THR A 276 7.64 1.30 13.71
C THR A 276 8.04 2.33 14.76
N ASN A 277 7.53 3.55 14.63
CA ASN A 277 7.61 4.57 15.66
C ASN A 277 6.38 4.58 16.59
N LEU A 278 5.45 3.65 16.45
CA LEU A 278 4.36 3.44 17.40
C LEU A 278 4.93 2.77 18.66
N THR A 279 4.68 3.34 19.82
CA THR A 279 4.99 2.67 21.09
C THR A 279 3.99 1.54 21.34
N PHE A 280 4.32 0.64 22.26
CA PHE A 280 3.37 -0.36 22.72
C PHE A 280 2.06 0.28 23.24
N ASN A 281 2.19 1.35 24.02
CA ASN A 281 1.03 2.08 24.55
C ASN A 281 0.20 2.75 23.45
N ASP A 282 0.84 3.24 22.37
CA ASP A 282 0.15 3.74 21.18
C ASP A 282 -0.68 2.63 20.54
N MET A 283 -0.07 1.48 20.33
CA MET A 283 -0.72 0.33 19.75
C MET A 283 -1.94 -0.12 20.57
N MET A 284 -1.81 -0.19 21.90
CA MET A 284 -2.93 -0.49 22.80
C MET A 284 -4.07 0.50 22.70
N SER A 285 -3.74 1.79 22.73
CA SER A 285 -4.73 2.86 22.66
C SER A 285 -5.47 2.88 21.33
N ILE A 286 -4.76 2.65 20.22
CA ILE A 286 -5.38 2.47 18.92
C ILE A 286 -6.37 1.29 18.96
N ALA A 287 -6.03 0.14 19.54
CA ALA A 287 -6.89 -1.04 19.64
C ALA A 287 -8.19 -0.79 20.38
N MET A 288 -8.05 -0.13 21.49
CA MET A 288 -9.21 0.14 22.32
C MET A 288 -10.10 1.22 21.71
N ASN A 289 -9.49 2.32 21.25
CA ASN A 289 -10.22 3.54 20.93
C ASN A 289 -10.51 3.72 19.43
N TYR A 290 -9.71 3.10 18.53
CA TYR A 290 -9.87 3.25 17.06
C TYR A 290 -10.55 2.06 16.40
N ARG A 291 -10.88 1.00 17.15
CA ARG A 291 -11.47 -0.23 16.61
C ARG A 291 -12.75 0.01 15.81
N GLY A 292 -13.51 1.06 16.15
CA GLY A 292 -14.74 1.42 15.43
C GLY A 292 -14.47 1.79 13.97
N ALA A 293 -13.29 2.29 13.65
CA ALA A 293 -12.89 2.59 12.27
C ALA A 293 -12.62 1.32 11.45
N ALA A 294 -12.35 0.19 12.11
CA ALA A 294 -12.12 -1.09 11.46
C ALA A 294 -13.38 -1.67 10.79
N SER A 295 -14.55 -1.20 11.15
CA SER A 295 -15.81 -1.63 10.54
C SER A 295 -16.19 -0.85 9.27
N ASN A 296 -15.48 0.24 8.95
CA ASN A 296 -15.76 1.08 7.79
C ASN A 296 -14.45 1.54 7.12
N ILE A 297 -13.89 0.68 6.27
CA ILE A 297 -12.66 0.99 5.55
C ILE A 297 -12.93 1.18 4.07
N GLU A 298 -12.60 2.36 3.58
CA GLU A 298 -12.53 2.66 2.17
C GLU A 298 -11.15 2.27 1.64
N SER A 299 -11.13 1.31 0.71
CA SER A 299 -9.89 0.76 0.15
C SER A 299 -9.78 1.12 -1.32
N GLY A 300 -8.65 1.69 -1.72
CA GLY A 300 -8.38 2.10 -3.08
C GLY A 300 -6.89 2.16 -3.39
N TYR A 301 -6.56 2.73 -4.52
CA TYR A 301 -5.19 2.92 -4.98
C TYR A 301 -5.06 4.22 -5.75
N VAL A 302 -3.83 4.66 -5.98
CA VAL A 302 -3.52 5.78 -6.87
C VAL A 302 -3.52 5.26 -8.31
N HIS A 303 -4.35 5.83 -9.16
CA HIS A 303 -4.40 5.51 -10.57
C HIS A 303 -3.29 6.24 -11.32
N GLY A 304 -2.38 5.50 -11.94
CA GLY A 304 -1.35 6.04 -12.82
C GLY A 304 -1.50 5.52 -14.24
N HIS A 305 -1.03 6.30 -15.20
CA HIS A 305 -0.80 5.86 -16.57
C HIS A 305 0.60 5.28 -16.66
N ASP A 306 0.77 4.16 -17.33
CA ASP A 306 2.09 3.64 -17.66
C ASP A 306 2.81 4.66 -18.55
N ALA A 307 4.09 4.92 -18.31
CA ALA A 307 4.91 5.85 -19.07
C ALA A 307 6.35 5.32 -19.20
N THR A 308 6.96 5.55 -20.34
CA THR A 308 8.40 5.34 -20.52
C THR A 308 9.10 6.70 -20.54
N ILE A 309 9.90 6.96 -19.51
CA ILE A 309 10.58 8.23 -19.28
C ILE A 309 12.09 7.97 -19.16
N GLY A 310 12.88 8.51 -20.09
CA GLY A 310 14.32 8.27 -20.09
C GLY A 310 14.69 6.79 -20.22
N GLY A 311 13.87 5.98 -20.88
CA GLY A 311 14.05 4.54 -21.01
C GLY A 311 13.62 3.72 -19.79
N ALA A 312 13.13 4.36 -18.74
CA ALA A 312 12.63 3.68 -17.54
C ALA A 312 11.08 3.61 -17.54
N SER A 313 10.54 2.44 -17.22
CA SER A 313 9.09 2.27 -17.03
C SER A 313 8.67 2.91 -15.71
N MET A 314 7.69 3.81 -15.77
CA MET A 314 7.14 4.55 -14.63
C MET A 314 5.61 4.61 -14.72
N GLN A 315 4.99 5.12 -13.70
CA GLN A 315 3.56 5.46 -13.71
C GLN A 315 3.38 6.93 -13.40
N VAL A 316 2.53 7.61 -14.15
CA VAL A 316 2.25 9.03 -13.97
C VAL A 316 0.78 9.20 -13.59
N ALA A 317 0.51 9.79 -12.43
CA ALA A 317 -0.84 10.12 -12.01
C ALA A 317 -1.24 11.52 -12.49
N SER A 318 -2.47 11.65 -13.02
CA SER A 318 -3.00 12.95 -13.40
C SER A 318 -3.15 13.88 -12.19
N THR A 319 -3.10 15.19 -12.42
CA THR A 319 -3.37 16.19 -11.36
C THR A 319 -4.72 15.96 -10.67
N LYS A 320 -5.73 15.53 -11.42
CA LYS A 320 -7.05 15.20 -10.88
C LYS A 320 -6.99 14.00 -9.92
N GLU A 321 -6.23 12.99 -10.27
CA GLU A 321 -6.07 11.79 -9.44
C GLU A 321 -5.26 12.08 -8.16
N LEU A 322 -4.16 12.82 -8.28
CA LEU A 322 -3.38 13.27 -7.12
C LEU A 322 -4.24 14.09 -6.16
N GLN A 323 -5.07 15.01 -6.69
CA GLN A 323 -6.00 15.80 -5.88
C GLN A 323 -7.06 14.92 -5.21
N ARG A 324 -7.62 13.93 -5.92
CA ARG A 324 -8.60 12.98 -5.36
C ARG A 324 -8.02 12.23 -4.16
N VAL A 325 -6.80 11.74 -4.28
CA VAL A 325 -6.11 11.01 -3.20
C VAL A 325 -5.81 11.94 -2.02
N SER A 326 -5.36 13.15 -2.29
CA SER A 326 -5.16 14.18 -1.28
C SER A 326 -6.46 14.48 -0.52
N ASP A 327 -7.55 14.78 -1.23
CA ASP A 327 -8.84 15.13 -0.63
C ASP A 327 -9.43 13.99 0.21
N LEU A 328 -9.34 12.76 -0.27
CA LEU A 328 -9.81 11.57 0.43
C LEU A 328 -9.13 11.43 1.81
N ASN A 329 -7.79 11.47 1.81
CA ASN A 329 -7.02 11.25 3.03
C ASN A 329 -7.10 12.46 3.97
N ARG A 330 -7.05 13.68 3.45
CA ARG A 330 -7.21 14.90 4.25
C ARG A 330 -8.59 14.97 4.91
N SER A 331 -9.65 14.66 4.16
CA SER A 331 -11.01 14.59 4.71
C SER A 331 -11.13 13.59 5.86
N ASN A 332 -10.49 12.43 5.75
CA ASN A 332 -10.52 11.45 6.83
C ASN A 332 -9.66 11.88 8.05
N LEU A 333 -8.69 12.74 7.84
CA LEU A 333 -7.85 13.34 8.91
C LEU A 333 -8.43 14.61 9.51
N ASP A 334 -9.65 15.01 9.15
CA ASP A 334 -10.28 16.28 9.56
C ASP A 334 -9.47 17.52 9.16
N LEU A 335 -8.69 17.40 8.07
CA LEU A 335 -7.96 18.50 7.49
C LEU A 335 -8.80 19.21 6.44
N PRO A 336 -8.70 20.55 6.32
CA PRO A 336 -9.41 21.30 5.30
C PRO A 336 -8.98 20.86 3.90
N LYS A 337 -9.91 20.90 2.95
CA LYS A 337 -9.56 20.74 1.54
C LYS A 337 -8.54 21.79 1.15
N LYS A 338 -7.52 21.37 0.40
CA LYS A 338 -6.50 22.27 -0.11
C LYS A 338 -6.16 21.86 -1.54
N LYS A 339 -6.13 22.83 -2.45
CA LYS A 339 -5.65 22.57 -3.81
C LYS A 339 -4.22 22.08 -3.74
N LEU A 340 -3.95 20.98 -4.42
CA LEU A 340 -2.62 20.39 -4.45
C LEU A 340 -1.70 21.19 -5.37
N HIS A 341 -0.65 21.71 -4.79
CA HIS A 341 0.40 22.44 -5.48
C HIS A 341 1.73 21.78 -5.11
N ASN A 342 2.28 21.04 -6.02
CA ASN A 342 3.55 20.32 -5.86
C ASN A 342 4.21 20.14 -7.23
N GLU A 343 5.41 19.57 -7.24
CA GLU A 343 6.16 19.39 -8.46
C GLU A 343 5.44 18.47 -9.46
N GLU A 344 4.76 17.43 -9.00
CA GLU A 344 4.00 16.52 -9.84
C GLU A 344 2.89 17.27 -10.63
N THR A 345 2.16 18.13 -9.93
CA THR A 345 1.10 18.94 -10.58
C THR A 345 1.68 20.00 -11.51
N ARG A 346 2.88 20.53 -11.20
CA ARG A 346 3.62 21.43 -12.09
C ARG A 346 4.08 20.71 -13.34
N GLN A 347 4.73 19.56 -13.20
CA GLN A 347 5.16 18.72 -14.32
C GLN A 347 3.99 18.37 -15.25
N ASN A 348 2.85 17.97 -14.68
CA ASN A 348 1.64 17.66 -15.46
C ASN A 348 1.13 18.85 -16.27
N ARG A 349 1.19 20.09 -15.73
CA ARG A 349 0.77 21.29 -16.46
C ARG A 349 1.68 21.65 -17.64
N LEU A 350 2.96 21.33 -17.52
CA LEU A 350 3.96 21.60 -18.56
C LEU A 350 3.85 20.62 -19.74
N GLN A 351 3.20 19.47 -19.56
CA GLN A 351 3.05 18.49 -20.63
C GLN A 351 2.19 19.03 -21.77
N LYS A 352 2.65 18.81 -23.01
CA LYS A 352 1.89 19.11 -24.22
C LYS A 352 1.47 17.81 -24.89
N GLY A 353 0.22 17.72 -25.33
CA GLY A 353 -0.27 16.57 -26.10
C GLY A 353 -0.51 15.30 -25.28
N ILE A 354 -0.59 15.37 -23.95
CA ILE A 354 -1.00 14.25 -23.10
C ILE A 354 -2.52 14.22 -22.98
N ASP A 355 -3.13 13.14 -23.47
CA ASP A 355 -4.55 12.86 -23.20
C ASP A 355 -4.69 11.94 -22.00
N TRP A 356 -5.02 12.50 -20.84
CA TRP A 356 -5.22 11.77 -19.59
C TRP A 356 -6.41 10.78 -19.61
N LYS A 357 -7.19 10.75 -20.68
CA LYS A 357 -8.28 9.78 -20.88
C LYS A 357 -7.83 8.58 -21.72
N ASP A 358 -6.74 8.73 -22.46
CA ASP A 358 -6.17 7.66 -23.26
C ASP A 358 -5.52 6.64 -22.31
N PRO A 359 -5.90 5.35 -22.35
CA PRO A 359 -5.26 4.32 -21.56
C PRO A 359 -3.90 3.87 -22.11
N ALA A 360 -3.49 4.38 -23.26
CA ALA A 360 -2.20 4.04 -23.85
C ALA A 360 -1.04 4.49 -22.97
N GLU A 361 0.09 3.82 -23.09
CA GLU A 361 1.34 4.21 -22.44
C GLU A 361 1.83 5.57 -22.95
N PHE A 362 2.20 6.47 -22.04
CA PHE A 362 2.78 7.75 -22.40
C PHE A 362 4.26 7.60 -22.75
N THR A 363 4.57 7.73 -24.04
CA THR A 363 5.96 7.73 -24.53
C THR A 363 6.53 9.12 -24.70
N ASN A 364 5.70 10.16 -24.58
CA ASN A 364 6.02 11.57 -24.78
C ASN A 364 5.99 12.41 -23.50
N TYR A 365 5.89 11.78 -22.32
CA TYR A 365 5.98 12.49 -21.05
C TYR A 365 7.42 12.92 -20.78
N ILE A 366 7.63 14.22 -20.55
CA ILE A 366 8.96 14.82 -20.37
C ILE A 366 9.09 15.34 -18.94
N ILE A 367 10.23 15.10 -18.29
CA ILE A 367 10.56 15.74 -17.02
C ILE A 367 11.27 17.05 -17.32
N TYR A 368 10.61 18.16 -17.01
CA TYR A 368 11.18 19.50 -17.09
C TYR A 368 12.06 19.80 -15.87
N ALA A 369 13.00 20.72 -16.03
CA ALA A 369 13.85 21.17 -14.92
C ALA A 369 12.99 21.57 -13.71
N GLN A 370 13.38 21.11 -12.53
CA GLN A 370 12.69 21.45 -11.28
C GLN A 370 12.94 22.92 -10.93
N HIS A 371 12.00 23.54 -10.22
CA HIS A 371 12.27 24.82 -9.60
C HIS A 371 13.40 24.68 -8.58
N SER A 372 14.34 25.65 -8.57
CA SER A 372 15.27 25.78 -7.46
C SER A 372 14.49 26.09 -6.18
N ASP A 373 14.85 25.48 -5.07
CA ASP A 373 14.21 25.70 -3.75
C ASP A 373 14.20 27.16 -3.28
N THR A 374 14.85 28.07 -4.03
CA THR A 374 14.93 29.52 -3.75
C THR A 374 13.78 30.31 -4.33
N GLU A 375 13.00 29.76 -5.26
CA GLU A 375 11.77 30.39 -5.73
C GLU A 375 10.58 29.84 -4.94
N ALA A 376 10.10 30.60 -3.97
CA ALA A 376 8.84 30.32 -3.29
C ALA A 376 7.74 30.29 -4.37
N TRP A 377 7.28 29.12 -4.73
CA TRP A 377 6.19 28.96 -5.68
C TRP A 377 4.89 29.44 -5.02
N ASP A 378 4.45 30.64 -5.39
CA ASP A 378 3.27 31.32 -4.83
C ASP A 378 1.93 30.77 -5.37
N GLY A 379 1.98 29.84 -6.31
CA GLY A 379 0.76 29.23 -6.85
C GLY A 379 -0.01 30.07 -7.84
N THR A 380 0.55 31.17 -8.33
CA THR A 380 -0.14 32.17 -9.17
C THR A 380 0.17 32.07 -10.66
N ASN A 381 0.50 30.89 -11.22
CA ASN A 381 0.52 30.72 -12.69
C ASN A 381 -0.14 29.43 -13.12
#